data_c010508008fa20b8a344e71ac9c2c645
#
_entry.id   c010508008fa20b8a344e71ac9c2c645
#
_cell.length_a   1.000
_cell.length_b   1.000
_cell.length_c   1.000
_cell.angle_alpha   90.00
_cell.angle_beta   90.00
_cell.angle_gamma   90.00
#
_symmetry.space_group_name_H-M   'P 1'
#
loop_
_entity.id
_entity.type
_entity.pdbx_description
1 polymer ?
#
loop_
_entity_poly.entity_id
_entity_poly.type
_entity_poly.pdbx_seq_one_letter_code
_entity_poly.pdbx_strand_id
1 'polypeptide(L)'
;PADSVSDKSDPHCSPLPDGTIDYYVDEKTIDNKEYVFLGSGKIIKKDECNVVDGFVLPENSISVASVNTENQTVLLLKTDWKVPFNTDFPDQQYYTGYLERAYNVKSFNASYLDFTFYYTDSAVGKLNFNGSKIIDRGEWLKCDNGTCVLRLYLKTPGVFYGYTVSYTADGKLSIVFKDAPDKLSDAIVALDAGHGGKDCGTIG
;
A
#
# COMPACT_ATOMS: atom_id res chain seq x y z
N PRO A 1 -4.01 -6.73 6.20
CA PRO A 1 -5.29 -6.92 5.51
C PRO A 1 -5.06 -7.57 4.14
N ALA A 2 -5.98 -8.41 3.72
CA ALA A 2 -5.95 -9.13 2.46
C ALA A 2 -7.11 -8.67 1.58
N ASP A 3 -6.94 -8.74 0.26
CA ASP A 3 -8.00 -8.41 -0.70
C ASP A 3 -8.93 -9.62 -0.93
N SER A 4 -8.49 -10.80 -0.53
CA SER A 4 -9.29 -12.02 -0.52
C SER A 4 -8.84 -12.95 0.60
N VAL A 5 -9.74 -13.79 1.08
CA VAL A 5 -9.43 -14.81 2.07
C VAL A 5 -9.70 -16.18 1.45
N SER A 6 -8.64 -16.93 1.22
CA SER A 6 -8.70 -18.35 0.88
C SER A 6 -7.48 -19.04 1.47
N ASP A 7 -7.54 -20.35 1.67
CA ASP A 7 -6.41 -21.18 2.13
C ASP A 7 -5.14 -21.09 1.26
N LYS A 8 -5.26 -20.46 0.08
CA LYS A 8 -4.22 -20.35 -0.92
C LYS A 8 -3.88 -18.92 -1.31
N SER A 9 -4.51 -17.92 -0.68
CA SER A 9 -4.23 -16.52 -0.98
C SER A 9 -3.09 -16.02 -0.12
N ASP A 10 -2.02 -15.59 -0.76
CA ASP A 10 -1.05 -14.75 -0.09
C ASP A 10 -1.71 -13.42 0.29
N PRO A 11 -1.55 -12.96 1.51
CA PRO A 11 -2.05 -11.66 1.90
C PRO A 11 -1.26 -10.57 1.16
N HIS A 12 -1.79 -10.05 0.08
CA HIS A 12 -1.29 -8.82 -0.53
C HIS A 12 -1.63 -7.67 0.40
N CYS A 13 -0.66 -7.23 1.16
CA CYS A 13 -0.91 -6.29 2.23
C CYS A 13 -0.38 -4.91 1.86
N SER A 14 -1.26 -4.03 1.44
CA SER A 14 -1.03 -2.62 1.80
C SER A 14 -1.23 -2.52 3.30
N PRO A 15 -0.29 -1.91 4.03
CA PRO A 15 -0.40 -1.78 5.48
C PRO A 15 -1.69 -1.06 5.90
N LEU A 16 -2.26 -1.50 7.01
CA LEU A 16 -3.34 -0.80 7.68
C LEU A 16 -2.80 -0.39 9.06
N PRO A 17 -2.31 0.85 9.22
CA PRO A 17 -1.72 1.30 10.49
C PRO A 17 -2.73 1.27 11.64
N ASP A 18 -2.24 1.05 12.84
CA ASP A 18 -3.06 1.01 14.04
C ASP A 18 -3.94 2.25 14.20
N GLY A 19 -5.20 2.00 14.52
CA GLY A 19 -6.22 3.02 14.71
C GLY A 19 -6.80 3.57 13.40
N THR A 20 -6.49 2.96 12.24
CA THR A 20 -7.19 3.26 10.99
C THR A 20 -8.69 2.99 11.16
N ILE A 21 -9.50 3.87 10.62
CA ILE A 21 -10.97 3.79 10.67
C ILE A 21 -11.47 3.46 9.26
N ASP A 22 -12.40 2.52 9.16
CA ASP A 22 -12.98 2.09 7.89
C ASP A 22 -14.45 1.72 8.08
N TYR A 23 -15.22 1.67 7.00
CA TYR A 23 -16.60 1.19 7.06
C TYR A 23 -16.62 -0.34 7.16
N TYR A 24 -17.44 -0.84 8.08
CA TYR A 24 -17.84 -2.24 8.13
C TYR A 24 -18.83 -2.53 7.00
N VAL A 25 -18.55 -3.57 6.23
CA VAL A 25 -19.42 -4.00 5.11
C VAL A 25 -20.08 -5.33 5.41
N ASP A 26 -19.30 -6.33 5.83
CA ASP A 26 -19.77 -7.69 6.04
C ASP A 26 -18.82 -8.44 6.99
N GLU A 27 -19.26 -9.56 7.54
CA GLU A 27 -18.38 -10.48 8.26
C GLU A 27 -18.61 -11.92 7.79
N LYS A 28 -17.55 -12.72 7.81
CA LYS A 28 -17.61 -14.15 7.44
C LYS A 28 -16.69 -14.98 8.31
N THR A 29 -17.16 -16.19 8.61
CA THR A 29 -16.31 -17.21 9.22
C THR A 29 -15.71 -18.08 8.11
N ILE A 30 -14.39 -18.13 8.06
CA ILE A 30 -13.61 -18.92 7.09
C ILE A 30 -12.60 -19.72 7.92
N ASP A 31 -12.62 -21.06 7.79
CA ASP A 31 -11.74 -21.98 8.52
C ASP A 31 -11.72 -21.73 10.04
N ASN A 32 -12.92 -21.57 10.62
CA ASN A 32 -13.15 -21.29 12.04
C ASN A 32 -12.52 -19.95 12.54
N LYS A 33 -12.20 -19.03 11.64
CA LYS A 33 -11.75 -17.67 11.96
C LYS A 33 -12.75 -16.65 11.44
N GLU A 34 -13.02 -15.64 12.23
CA GLU A 34 -13.91 -14.55 11.86
C GLU A 34 -13.14 -13.43 11.17
N TYR A 35 -13.67 -12.96 10.04
CA TYR A 35 -13.11 -11.88 9.25
C TYR A 35 -14.13 -10.78 9.00
N VAL A 36 -13.67 -9.54 9.01
CA VAL A 36 -14.44 -8.35 8.69
C VAL A 36 -14.00 -7.83 7.32
N PHE A 37 -14.98 -7.58 6.47
CA PHE A 37 -14.81 -6.98 5.15
C PHE A 37 -15.04 -5.49 5.26
N LEU A 38 -14.10 -4.69 4.79
CA LEU A 38 -14.07 -3.26 4.95
C LEU A 38 -14.44 -2.53 3.65
N GLY A 39 -14.97 -1.33 3.78
CA GLY A 39 -15.40 -0.51 2.65
C GLY A 39 -14.26 -0.12 1.70
N SER A 40 -13.02 -0.05 2.17
CA SER A 40 -11.83 0.10 1.33
C SER A 40 -11.46 -1.16 0.53
N GLY A 41 -12.23 -2.23 0.63
CA GLY A 41 -11.95 -3.53 0.02
C GLY A 41 -10.98 -4.41 0.80
N LYS A 42 -10.51 -3.96 1.96
CA LYS A 42 -9.60 -4.73 2.82
C LYS A 42 -10.36 -5.73 3.67
N ILE A 43 -9.64 -6.78 4.07
CA ILE A 43 -10.18 -7.84 4.94
C ILE A 43 -9.22 -8.00 6.12
N ILE A 44 -9.77 -7.97 7.33
CA ILE A 44 -9.00 -8.14 8.57
C ILE A 44 -9.65 -9.19 9.46
N LYS A 45 -8.90 -9.74 10.40
CA LYS A 45 -9.49 -10.59 11.43
C LYS A 45 -10.34 -9.75 12.37
N LYS A 46 -11.45 -10.30 12.84
CA LYS A 46 -12.39 -9.61 13.71
C LYS A 46 -11.79 -9.26 15.07
N ASP A 47 -10.88 -10.06 15.57
CA ASP A 47 -10.15 -9.82 16.82
C ASP A 47 -9.09 -8.71 16.72
N GLU A 48 -8.78 -8.25 15.50
CA GLU A 48 -7.86 -7.13 15.22
C GLU A 48 -8.59 -5.79 15.06
N CYS A 49 -9.92 -5.72 15.24
CA CYS A 49 -10.70 -4.50 15.10
C CYS A 49 -11.78 -4.34 16.17
N ASN A 50 -12.25 -3.11 16.34
CA ASN A 50 -13.43 -2.78 17.12
C ASN A 50 -14.51 -2.27 16.18
N VAL A 51 -15.68 -2.91 16.21
CA VAL A 51 -16.86 -2.47 15.45
C VAL A 51 -17.66 -1.48 16.30
N VAL A 52 -17.99 -0.32 15.72
CA VAL A 52 -18.78 0.72 16.36
C VAL A 52 -19.99 1.04 15.49
N ASP A 53 -21.19 0.90 16.04
CA ASP A 53 -22.43 1.16 15.32
C ASP A 53 -22.77 2.65 15.27
N GLY A 54 -23.49 3.04 14.22
CA GLY A 54 -24.14 4.35 14.10
C GLY A 54 -23.19 5.52 13.86
N PHE A 55 -21.92 5.26 13.53
CA PHE A 55 -20.96 6.30 13.20
C PHE A 55 -20.93 6.55 11.69
N VAL A 56 -21.03 7.81 11.28
CA VAL A 56 -20.84 8.26 9.90
C VAL A 56 -19.49 8.96 9.81
N LEU A 57 -18.64 8.48 8.90
CA LEU A 57 -17.33 9.10 8.69
C LEU A 57 -17.51 10.51 8.11
N PRO A 58 -16.87 11.53 8.71
CA PRO A 58 -16.89 12.88 8.16
C PRO A 58 -16.04 12.94 6.89
N GLU A 59 -16.22 14.00 6.12
CA GLU A 59 -15.29 14.35 5.03
C GLU A 59 -13.85 14.37 5.55
N ASN A 60 -12.91 13.99 4.68
CA ASN A 60 -11.50 14.00 4.99
C ASN A 60 -10.71 14.80 3.96
N SER A 61 -9.76 15.55 4.46
CA SER A 61 -8.75 16.21 3.64
C SER A 61 -7.35 15.78 4.05
N ILE A 62 -6.44 15.76 3.07
CA ILE A 62 -5.04 15.45 3.31
C ILE A 62 -4.17 16.65 2.95
N SER A 63 -3.22 16.97 3.80
CA SER A 63 -2.22 17.98 3.50
C SER A 63 -0.81 17.47 3.81
N VAL A 64 0.17 17.90 3.01
CA VAL A 64 1.57 17.61 3.25
C VAL A 64 2.05 18.42 4.44
N ALA A 65 2.36 17.76 5.55
CA ALA A 65 2.92 18.40 6.74
C ALA A 65 4.41 18.66 6.57
N SER A 66 5.17 17.67 6.10
CA SER A 66 6.58 17.82 5.75
C SER A 66 7.09 16.68 4.87
N VAL A 67 8.17 16.94 4.16
CA VAL A 67 9.04 15.93 3.52
C VAL A 67 10.43 16.17 4.07
N ASN A 68 11.02 15.18 4.74
CA ASN A 68 12.40 15.18 5.21
C ASN A 68 13.21 14.18 4.39
N THR A 69 14.40 14.57 3.95
CA THR A 69 15.30 13.76 3.10
C THR A 69 16.75 13.75 3.61
N GLU A 70 17.02 14.26 4.82
CA GLU A 70 18.39 14.40 5.33
C GLU A 70 19.05 13.06 5.61
N ASN A 71 18.41 12.20 6.40
CA ASN A 71 18.95 10.89 6.77
C ASN A 71 18.21 9.77 6.05
N GLN A 72 16.91 9.90 5.95
CA GLN A 72 15.99 8.96 5.33
C GLN A 72 14.82 9.74 4.75
N THR A 73 14.22 9.26 3.68
CA THR A 73 13.04 9.92 3.09
C THR A 73 11.82 9.64 3.94
N VAL A 74 11.29 10.67 4.58
CA VAL A 74 10.08 10.64 5.42
C VAL A 74 9.07 11.62 4.89
N LEU A 75 7.89 11.13 4.54
CA LEU A 75 6.72 11.93 4.19
C LEU A 75 5.74 11.93 5.36
N LEU A 76 5.41 13.11 5.87
CA LEU A 76 4.36 13.30 6.88
C LEU A 76 3.15 13.95 6.25
N LEU A 77 2.00 13.28 6.37
CA LEU A 77 0.71 13.74 5.91
C LEU A 77 -0.19 14.03 7.11
N LYS A 78 -0.80 15.20 7.14
CA LYS A 78 -1.89 15.50 8.06
C LYS A 78 -3.19 15.05 7.41
N THR A 79 -3.98 14.26 8.13
CA THR A 79 -5.32 13.80 7.76
C THR A 79 -6.31 14.27 8.83
N ASP A 80 -7.57 14.49 8.48
CA ASP A 80 -8.57 14.89 9.48
C ASP A 80 -8.92 13.72 10.39
N TRP A 81 -8.83 12.51 9.88
CA TRP A 81 -8.90 11.25 10.65
C TRP A 81 -8.06 10.16 9.97
N LYS A 82 -7.84 9.05 10.65
CA LYS A 82 -6.94 7.97 10.21
C LYS A 82 -7.56 7.12 9.11
N VAL A 83 -7.42 7.56 7.87
CA VAL A 83 -8.00 6.93 6.67
C VAL A 83 -7.26 5.67 6.24
N PRO A 84 -7.94 4.69 5.66
CA PRO A 84 -7.29 3.58 4.98
C PRO A 84 -6.70 4.05 3.65
N PHE A 85 -5.66 3.37 3.21
CA PHE A 85 -5.07 3.58 1.91
C PHE A 85 -4.62 2.27 1.28
N ASN A 86 -4.41 2.29 -0.02
CA ASN A 86 -3.78 1.20 -0.77
C ASN A 86 -2.54 1.70 -1.49
N THR A 87 -1.60 0.80 -1.78
CA THR A 87 -0.42 1.11 -2.57
C THR A 87 -0.33 0.19 -3.76
N ASP A 88 0.04 0.75 -4.89
CA ASP A 88 0.11 0.00 -6.12
C ASP A 88 1.22 0.49 -7.06
N PHE A 89 1.81 -0.46 -7.79
CA PHE A 89 2.70 -0.20 -8.91
C PHE A 89 1.92 -0.32 -10.22
N PRO A 90 2.37 0.34 -11.32
CA PRO A 90 1.72 0.20 -12.61
C PRO A 90 1.76 -1.25 -13.10
N ASP A 91 0.66 -1.67 -13.72
CA ASP A 91 0.58 -2.96 -14.38
C ASP A 91 1.37 -2.97 -15.69
N GLN A 92 1.91 -4.13 -16.01
CA GLN A 92 2.49 -4.42 -17.32
C GLN A 92 1.82 -5.65 -17.91
N GLN A 93 1.46 -5.56 -19.18
CA GLN A 93 0.85 -6.67 -19.89
C GLN A 93 1.90 -7.56 -20.51
N TYR A 94 1.82 -8.86 -20.25
CA TYR A 94 2.63 -9.88 -20.85
C TYR A 94 1.75 -10.81 -21.68
N TYR A 95 2.27 -11.23 -22.83
CA TYR A 95 1.64 -12.21 -23.70
C TYR A 95 2.42 -13.51 -23.63
N THR A 96 1.71 -14.64 -23.48
CA THR A 96 2.33 -15.94 -23.62
C THR A 96 2.09 -16.46 -25.03
N GLY A 97 3.10 -17.03 -25.67
CA GLY A 97 2.95 -17.72 -26.95
C GLY A 97 2.12 -19.01 -26.84
N TYR A 98 1.94 -19.51 -25.63
CA TYR A 98 1.08 -20.65 -25.33
C TYR A 98 -0.31 -20.13 -24.95
N LEU A 99 -1.33 -20.51 -25.68
CA LEU A 99 -2.74 -20.12 -25.50
C LEU A 99 -3.08 -18.66 -25.83
N GLU A 100 -2.18 -17.87 -26.38
CA GLU A 100 -2.41 -16.45 -26.75
C GLU A 100 -3.06 -15.62 -25.63
N ARG A 101 -2.69 -15.88 -24.38
CA ARG A 101 -3.25 -15.19 -23.21
C ARG A 101 -2.41 -13.99 -22.85
N ALA A 102 -3.11 -12.91 -22.53
CA ALA A 102 -2.51 -11.73 -21.91
C ALA A 102 -2.66 -11.82 -20.39
N TYR A 103 -1.60 -11.50 -19.68
CA TYR A 103 -1.58 -11.40 -18.22
C TYR A 103 -1.13 -10.02 -17.81
N ASN A 104 -1.86 -9.40 -16.88
CA ASN A 104 -1.44 -8.18 -16.23
C ASN A 104 -0.70 -8.56 -14.96
N VAL A 105 0.54 -8.11 -14.86
CA VAL A 105 1.37 -8.26 -13.65
C VAL A 105 1.97 -6.91 -13.28
N LYS A 106 2.38 -6.75 -12.03
CA LYS A 106 3.04 -5.51 -11.62
C LYS A 106 4.36 -5.34 -12.36
N SER A 107 4.64 -4.12 -12.80
CA SER A 107 5.83 -3.82 -13.58
C SER A 107 7.10 -3.97 -12.73
N PHE A 108 8.04 -4.80 -13.18
CA PHE A 108 9.36 -4.91 -12.55
C PHE A 108 10.20 -3.65 -12.69
N ASN A 109 9.92 -2.84 -13.72
CA ASN A 109 10.58 -1.56 -14.00
C ASN A 109 9.63 -0.40 -13.70
N ALA A 110 8.81 -0.52 -12.67
CA ALA A 110 7.90 0.52 -12.27
C ALA A 110 8.63 1.85 -12.09
N SER A 111 8.16 2.89 -12.75
CA SER A 111 8.72 4.25 -12.62
C SER A 111 8.05 5.07 -11.53
N TYR A 112 6.93 4.59 -10.97
CA TYR A 112 6.18 5.25 -9.90
C TYR A 112 5.47 4.25 -9.01
N LEU A 113 5.03 4.74 -7.86
CA LEU A 113 4.20 4.06 -6.87
C LEU A 113 3.04 4.99 -6.53
N ASP A 114 1.82 4.47 -6.57
CA ASP A 114 0.61 5.19 -6.20
C ASP A 114 0.16 4.82 -4.79
N PHE A 115 -0.19 5.83 -4.00
CA PHE A 115 -0.93 5.70 -2.75
C PHE A 115 -2.34 6.21 -2.97
N THR A 116 -3.33 5.33 -2.93
CA THR A 116 -4.75 5.67 -3.04
C THR A 116 -5.34 5.78 -1.64
N PHE A 117 -5.70 6.98 -1.22
CA PHE A 117 -6.36 7.26 0.05
C PHE A 117 -7.87 7.22 -0.15
N TYR A 118 -8.56 6.41 0.63
CA TYR A 118 -10.00 6.27 0.59
C TYR A 118 -10.69 7.36 1.44
N TYR A 119 -11.96 7.59 1.19
CA TYR A 119 -12.81 8.57 1.91
C TYR A 119 -12.17 9.95 2.01
N THR A 120 -11.48 10.35 0.95
CA THR A 120 -10.71 11.60 0.91
C THR A 120 -11.19 12.45 -0.26
N ASP A 121 -11.63 13.68 0.05
CA ASP A 121 -12.25 14.59 -0.92
C ASP A 121 -11.26 15.59 -1.50
N SER A 122 -10.20 15.89 -0.76
CA SER A 122 -9.16 16.80 -1.21
C SER A 122 -7.77 16.44 -0.68
N ALA A 123 -6.75 16.75 -1.47
CA ALA A 123 -5.36 16.60 -1.07
C ALA A 123 -4.53 17.78 -1.60
N VAL A 124 -3.71 18.38 -0.72
CA VAL A 124 -2.95 19.58 -1.04
C VAL A 124 -1.55 19.55 -0.43
N GLY A 125 -0.69 20.43 -0.91
CA GLY A 125 0.63 20.70 -0.35
C GLY A 125 1.76 20.36 -1.32
N LYS A 126 2.93 20.96 -1.07
CA LYS A 126 4.12 20.77 -1.89
C LYS A 126 4.86 19.50 -1.48
N LEU A 127 5.20 18.69 -2.46
CA LEU A 127 5.94 17.45 -2.32
C LEU A 127 7.39 17.71 -2.77
N ASN A 128 8.25 18.13 -1.84
CA ASN A 128 9.65 18.39 -2.15
C ASN A 128 10.54 17.20 -1.70
N PHE A 129 10.93 16.38 -2.64
CA PHE A 129 11.81 15.22 -2.42
C PHE A 129 13.29 15.50 -2.78
N ASN A 130 13.69 16.76 -2.89
CA ASN A 130 15.10 17.10 -3.11
C ASN A 130 15.98 16.49 -2.02
N GLY A 131 17.01 15.74 -2.41
CA GLY A 131 17.87 15.00 -1.48
C GLY A 131 17.43 13.56 -1.22
N SER A 132 16.20 13.16 -1.55
CA SER A 132 15.82 11.75 -1.45
C SER A 132 16.68 10.87 -2.36
N LYS A 133 17.05 9.69 -1.87
CA LYS A 133 17.79 8.69 -2.65
C LYS A 133 16.87 7.83 -3.53
N ILE A 134 15.61 7.72 -3.17
CA ILE A 134 14.63 6.79 -3.77
C ILE A 134 13.58 7.51 -4.59
N ILE A 135 13.02 8.61 -4.07
CA ILE A 135 11.92 9.35 -4.70
C ILE A 135 12.49 10.54 -5.47
N ASP A 136 12.13 10.67 -6.73
CA ASP A 136 12.48 11.80 -7.58
C ASP A 136 11.54 12.98 -7.32
N ARG A 137 10.24 12.74 -7.44
CA ARG A 137 9.18 13.72 -7.23
C ARG A 137 7.88 13.07 -6.83
N GLY A 138 6.96 13.86 -6.31
CA GLY A 138 5.60 13.44 -6.01
C GLY A 138 4.59 14.41 -6.58
N GLU A 139 3.40 13.92 -6.87
CA GLU A 139 2.27 14.75 -7.28
C GLU A 139 0.95 14.17 -6.77
N TRP A 140 0.03 15.05 -6.42
CA TRP A 140 -1.35 14.68 -6.20
C TRP A 140 -2.06 14.59 -7.53
N LEU A 141 -2.62 13.44 -7.84
CA LEU A 141 -3.54 13.28 -8.94
C LEU A 141 -4.91 13.84 -8.54
N LYS A 142 -5.82 13.96 -9.51
CA LYS A 142 -7.18 14.44 -9.23
C LYS A 142 -7.84 13.56 -8.17
N CYS A 143 -8.40 14.20 -7.13
CA CYS A 143 -9.31 13.53 -6.21
C CYS A 143 -10.67 13.33 -6.91
N ASP A 144 -11.22 12.12 -6.83
CA ASP A 144 -12.49 11.77 -7.45
C ASP A 144 -13.17 10.63 -6.67
N ASN A 145 -14.51 10.68 -6.59
CA ASN A 145 -15.34 9.65 -5.94
C ASN A 145 -14.86 9.26 -4.53
N GLY A 146 -14.48 10.24 -3.71
CA GLY A 146 -14.02 10.00 -2.33
C GLY A 146 -12.66 9.32 -2.25
N THR A 147 -11.84 9.42 -3.28
CA THR A 147 -10.46 8.94 -3.27
C THR A 147 -9.50 10.00 -3.80
N CYS A 148 -8.32 10.10 -3.17
CA CYS A 148 -7.21 10.91 -3.67
C CYS A 148 -5.99 10.03 -3.89
N VAL A 149 -5.30 10.25 -4.98
CA VAL A 149 -4.10 9.48 -5.33
C VAL A 149 -2.86 10.35 -5.24
N LEU A 150 -1.90 9.91 -4.43
CA LEU A 150 -0.55 10.44 -4.39
C LEU A 150 0.34 9.56 -5.25
N ARG A 151 0.89 10.10 -6.33
CA ARG A 151 1.89 9.44 -7.16
C ARG A 151 3.28 9.86 -6.78
N LEU A 152 4.12 8.89 -6.49
CA LEU A 152 5.54 9.07 -6.19
C LEU A 152 6.39 8.45 -7.29
N TYR A 153 7.17 9.25 -7.98
CA TYR A 153 8.08 8.79 -9.03
C TYR A 153 9.40 8.34 -8.42
N LEU A 154 9.86 7.17 -8.85
CA LEU A 154 11.13 6.61 -8.43
C LEU A 154 12.30 7.25 -9.20
N LYS A 155 13.41 7.52 -8.52
CA LYS A 155 14.63 8.00 -9.17
C LYS A 155 15.19 7.04 -10.20
N THR A 156 15.11 5.76 -9.88
CA THR A 156 15.54 4.69 -10.78
C THR A 156 14.37 3.73 -10.93
N PRO A 157 13.80 3.57 -12.13
CA PRO A 157 12.73 2.61 -12.37
C PRO A 157 13.09 1.21 -11.86
N GLY A 158 12.16 0.57 -11.17
CA GLY A 158 12.34 -0.76 -10.59
C GLY A 158 13.17 -0.81 -9.30
N VAL A 159 13.76 0.30 -8.84
CA VAL A 159 14.55 0.35 -7.61
C VAL A 159 13.69 0.88 -6.47
N PHE A 160 13.19 -0.02 -5.64
CA PHE A 160 12.38 0.31 -4.47
C PHE A 160 12.62 -0.70 -3.35
N TYR A 161 12.99 -0.23 -2.17
CA TYR A 161 13.35 -1.07 -1.01
C TYR A 161 12.24 -1.19 0.02
N GLY A 162 11.07 -0.69 -0.31
CA GLY A 162 9.91 -0.71 0.57
C GLY A 162 9.79 0.54 1.45
N TYR A 163 8.78 0.51 2.30
CA TYR A 163 8.47 1.59 3.24
C TYR A 163 7.88 1.01 4.52
N THR A 164 7.87 1.82 5.56
CA THR A 164 7.06 1.59 6.76
C THR A 164 6.07 2.73 6.93
N VAL A 165 4.94 2.43 7.56
CA VAL A 165 3.90 3.42 7.76
C VAL A 165 3.31 3.28 9.15
N SER A 166 3.04 4.42 9.79
CA SER A 166 2.39 4.49 11.09
C SER A 166 1.72 5.85 11.28
N TYR A 167 0.76 5.92 12.19
CA TYR A 167 0.27 7.20 12.68
C TYR A 167 1.12 7.67 13.85
N THR A 168 1.58 8.91 13.80
CA THR A 168 2.29 9.57 14.91
C THR A 168 1.34 9.84 16.08
N ALA A 169 1.88 10.15 17.24
CA ALA A 169 1.08 10.47 18.44
C ALA A 169 0.16 11.68 18.24
N ASP A 170 0.54 12.62 17.37
CA ASP A 170 -0.26 13.79 16.99
C ASP A 170 -1.16 13.54 15.76
N GLY A 171 -1.33 12.28 15.37
CA GLY A 171 -2.31 11.82 14.37
C GLY A 171 -1.88 12.00 12.90
N LYS A 172 -0.64 12.35 12.61
CA LYS A 172 -0.14 12.42 11.23
C LYS A 172 0.24 11.05 10.71
N LEU A 173 -0.03 10.79 9.44
CA LEU A 173 0.46 9.60 8.76
C LEU A 173 1.93 9.79 8.39
N SER A 174 2.79 8.96 8.94
CA SER A 174 4.23 8.93 8.65
C SER A 174 4.53 7.79 7.69
N ILE A 175 5.07 8.11 6.53
CA ILE A 175 5.54 7.15 5.53
C ILE A 175 7.07 7.30 5.44
N VAL A 176 7.77 6.24 5.83
CA VAL A 176 9.24 6.22 5.87
C VAL A 176 9.73 5.27 4.80
N PHE A 177 10.40 5.78 3.77
CA PHE A 177 10.94 4.99 2.66
C PHE A 177 12.30 4.42 3.05
N LYS A 178 12.51 3.14 2.75
CA LYS A 178 13.78 2.46 3.01
C LYS A 178 14.79 2.81 1.93
N ASP A 179 16.00 3.19 2.36
CA ASP A 179 17.14 3.36 1.47
C ASP A 179 17.76 2.01 1.06
N ALA A 180 18.59 2.04 0.04
CA ALA A 180 19.45 0.90 -0.28
C ALA A 180 20.35 0.55 0.93
N PRO A 181 20.60 -0.73 1.21
CA PRO A 181 21.58 -1.10 2.19
C PRO A 181 22.97 -0.62 1.76
N ASP A 182 23.74 -0.05 2.69
CA ASP A 182 25.09 0.47 2.40
C ASP A 182 26.08 -0.64 1.99
N LYS A 183 25.83 -1.86 2.45
CA LYS A 183 26.61 -3.06 2.14
C LYS A 183 25.69 -4.22 1.83
N LEU A 184 26.14 -5.13 0.99
CA LEU A 184 25.40 -6.35 0.66
C LEU A 184 25.13 -7.23 1.90
N SER A 185 26.03 -7.20 2.89
CA SER A 185 25.83 -7.89 4.18
C SER A 185 24.63 -7.39 4.98
N ASP A 186 24.19 -6.16 4.73
CA ASP A 186 23.08 -5.53 5.44
C ASP A 186 21.75 -5.69 4.68
N ALA A 187 21.81 -6.32 3.50
CA ALA A 187 20.64 -6.61 2.68
C ALA A 187 19.85 -7.80 3.26
N ILE A 188 18.54 -7.61 3.41
CA ILE A 188 17.61 -8.71 3.70
C ILE A 188 17.06 -9.18 2.35
N VAL A 189 17.35 -10.43 2.02
CA VAL A 189 16.85 -11.07 0.80
C VAL A 189 15.73 -12.02 1.17
N ALA A 190 14.53 -11.77 0.67
CA ALA A 190 13.42 -12.72 0.75
C ALA A 190 13.53 -13.70 -0.43
N LEU A 191 13.57 -14.99 -0.13
CA LEU A 191 13.49 -16.05 -1.14
C LEU A 191 12.09 -16.63 -1.06
N ASP A 192 11.30 -16.41 -2.09
CA ASP A 192 10.00 -17.03 -2.28
C ASP A 192 10.18 -18.23 -3.22
N ALA A 193 10.14 -19.43 -2.65
CA ALA A 193 10.24 -20.66 -3.41
C ALA A 193 8.87 -20.96 -4.01
N GLY A 194 8.69 -20.62 -5.29
CA GLY A 194 7.55 -21.07 -6.06
C GLY A 194 7.53 -22.61 -6.16
N HIS A 195 6.35 -23.16 -6.38
CA HIS A 195 6.08 -24.60 -6.47
C HIS A 195 6.36 -25.40 -5.19
N GLY A 196 5.78 -26.56 -5.03
CA GLY A 196 5.95 -27.41 -3.85
C GLY A 196 4.82 -28.41 -3.65
N GLY A 197 5.01 -29.35 -2.76
CA GLY A 197 4.02 -30.40 -2.51
C GLY A 197 3.72 -31.23 -3.74
N LYS A 198 2.49 -31.13 -4.28
CA LYS A 198 2.05 -31.81 -5.51
C LYS A 198 2.35 -31.02 -6.78
N ASP A 199 2.75 -29.77 -6.67
CA ASP A 199 3.13 -28.91 -7.79
C ASP A 199 4.64 -29.02 -8.03
N CYS A 200 5.01 -29.78 -9.02
CA CYS A 200 6.42 -30.02 -9.38
C CYS A 200 7.02 -28.88 -10.22
N GLY A 201 6.25 -27.86 -10.57
CA GLY A 201 6.68 -26.82 -11.50
C GLY A 201 6.86 -27.32 -12.92
N THR A 202 7.79 -26.74 -13.65
CA THR A 202 8.12 -27.15 -15.03
C THR A 202 8.92 -28.46 -15.01
N ILE A 203 8.40 -29.47 -15.68
CA ILE A 203 9.12 -30.71 -15.94
C ILE A 203 9.79 -30.56 -17.31
N GLY A 204 11.10 -30.59 -17.33
CA GLY A 204 11.89 -30.58 -18.56
C GLY A 204 11.84 -31.92 -19.30
#